data_60dcf74826827152d8f23efe34bd322b
#
_entry.id   60dcf74826827152d8f23efe34bd322b
#
_cell.length_a   1.000
_cell.length_b   1.000
_cell.length_c   1.000
_cell.angle_alpha   90.00
_cell.angle_beta   90.00
_cell.angle_gamma   90.00
#
_symmetry.space_group_name_H-M   'P 1'
#
loop_
_entity.id
_entity.type
_entity.pdbx_description
1 polymer ?
#
loop_
_entity_poly.entity_id
_entity_poly.type
_entity_poly.pdbx_seq_one_letter_code
_entity_poly.pdbx_strand_id
1 'polypeptide(L)'
;MASRLLSLASALAFGALASLAPASAQDRSIVVASTTSTQDTGLFGYLLPLFKAKANIDVKVIAQGTGQALDTARRGDADVVFVHASSQEEKFVADGFGVKRFDVMYNDFVLIGPKSDPAGVKGKDIETALKAIQSKAAPFVSRGDKSGTHSAELALWKLAGVDIAAIKRPWYREIGQGMGPALNTAGAMNGYVLSDRGTWISFKNRGDLEIAVEGDRWLFNQYGVMLVNPEKFPSVKKEFGQAFVDWLVSAEGQAAIAAYKIDGLQLFFPNAEKKGS
;
A
#
# COMPACT_ATOMS: atom_id res chain seq x y z
N MET A 1 32.13 -28.71 -91.37
CA MET A 1 32.90 -27.70 -90.69
C MET A 1 32.07 -27.34 -89.43
N ALA A 2 32.58 -27.70 -88.27
CA ALA A 2 31.86 -27.70 -87.00
C ALA A 2 31.97 -26.38 -86.34
N SER A 3 30.86 -25.83 -85.85
CA SER A 3 30.83 -24.66 -84.96
C SER A 3 30.21 -25.07 -83.62
N ARG A 4 31.01 -25.04 -82.58
CA ARG A 4 30.64 -25.36 -81.20
C ARG A 4 29.98 -24.18 -80.55
N LEU A 5 28.76 -24.32 -80.03
CA LEU A 5 28.07 -23.37 -79.18
C LEU A 5 28.47 -23.66 -77.75
N LEU A 6 29.06 -22.69 -77.08
CA LEU A 6 29.29 -22.69 -75.62
C LEU A 6 28.04 -22.08 -74.92
N SER A 7 27.40 -22.85 -74.10
CA SER A 7 26.31 -22.39 -73.21
C SER A 7 26.88 -21.97 -71.90
N LEU A 8 26.79 -20.67 -71.56
CA LEU A 8 27.07 -20.15 -70.24
C LEU A 8 25.82 -20.32 -69.34
N ALA A 9 25.91 -21.17 -68.35
CA ALA A 9 24.90 -21.24 -67.26
C ALA A 9 25.24 -20.27 -66.20
N SER A 10 24.47 -19.19 -66.05
CA SER A 10 24.56 -18.22 -64.92
C SER A 10 23.72 -18.76 -63.77
N ALA A 11 24.36 -19.21 -62.69
CA ALA A 11 23.70 -19.55 -61.41
C ALA A 11 23.42 -18.25 -60.62
N LEU A 12 22.14 -17.89 -60.53
CA LEU A 12 21.67 -16.83 -59.59
C LEU A 12 21.63 -17.41 -58.19
N ALA A 13 22.56 -16.99 -57.36
CA ALA A 13 22.52 -17.21 -55.92
C ALA A 13 21.55 -16.21 -55.29
N PHE A 14 20.33 -16.66 -54.94
CA PHE A 14 19.37 -15.89 -54.12
C PHE A 14 19.83 -15.94 -52.68
N GLY A 15 20.53 -14.88 -52.26
CA GLY A 15 20.86 -14.65 -50.83
C GLY A 15 19.61 -14.28 -50.08
N ALA A 16 19.08 -15.19 -49.25
CA ALA A 16 18.02 -14.89 -48.29
C ALA A 16 18.58 -13.99 -47.18
N LEU A 17 18.39 -12.67 -47.33
CA LEU A 17 18.53 -11.76 -46.18
C LEU A 17 17.40 -12.07 -45.21
N ALA A 18 17.69 -12.85 -44.15
CA ALA A 18 16.84 -12.93 -42.97
C ALA A 18 16.82 -11.57 -42.33
N SER A 19 15.77 -10.79 -42.54
CA SER A 19 15.49 -9.55 -41.77
C SER A 19 15.25 -9.94 -40.35
N LEU A 20 16.25 -9.74 -39.50
CA LEU A 20 16.11 -9.68 -38.04
C LEU A 20 15.25 -8.45 -37.73
N ALA A 21 13.92 -8.64 -37.67
CA ALA A 21 13.04 -7.66 -37.13
C ALA A 21 13.53 -7.36 -35.66
N PRO A 22 13.75 -6.09 -35.29
CA PRO A 22 14.07 -5.80 -33.91
C PRO A 22 12.95 -6.34 -33.04
N ALA A 23 13.26 -7.27 -32.14
CA ALA A 23 12.33 -7.69 -31.11
C ALA A 23 11.89 -6.40 -30.40
N SER A 24 10.62 -6.01 -30.58
CA SER A 24 10.03 -4.90 -29.85
C SER A 24 10.31 -5.18 -28.38
N ALA A 25 11.12 -4.34 -27.74
CA ALA A 25 11.40 -4.48 -26.32
C ALA A 25 10.03 -4.36 -25.61
N GLN A 26 9.49 -5.49 -25.19
CA GLN A 26 8.22 -5.54 -24.48
C GLN A 26 8.33 -4.57 -23.29
N ASP A 27 7.40 -3.62 -23.16
CA ASP A 27 7.35 -2.68 -22.05
C ASP A 27 7.25 -3.48 -20.73
N ARG A 28 8.40 -3.66 -20.10
CA ARG A 28 8.55 -4.42 -18.86
C ARG A 28 8.14 -3.54 -17.69
N SER A 29 6.88 -3.16 -17.66
CA SER A 29 6.32 -2.36 -16.59
C SER A 29 5.01 -2.94 -16.09
N ILE A 30 4.71 -2.72 -14.80
CA ILE A 30 3.42 -3.03 -14.17
C ILE A 30 2.84 -1.81 -13.49
N VAL A 31 1.53 -1.86 -13.26
CA VAL A 31 0.79 -0.89 -12.45
C VAL A 31 0.44 -1.52 -11.12
N VAL A 32 0.82 -0.85 -10.03
CA VAL A 32 0.48 -1.24 -8.65
C VAL A 32 -0.50 -0.23 -8.07
N ALA A 33 -1.72 -0.66 -7.79
CA ALA A 33 -2.68 0.13 -7.04
C ALA A 33 -2.35 0.05 -5.54
N SER A 34 -2.10 1.19 -4.91
CA SER A 34 -1.71 1.27 -3.50
C SER A 34 -2.31 2.49 -2.80
N THR A 35 -1.86 2.77 -1.58
CA THR A 35 -2.41 3.86 -0.78
C THR A 35 -1.50 5.07 -0.73
N THR A 36 -2.11 6.27 -0.61
CA THR A 36 -1.38 7.52 -0.39
C THR A 36 -0.55 7.45 0.89
N SER A 37 -1.07 6.84 1.95
CA SER A 37 -0.33 6.67 3.21
C SER A 37 0.94 5.82 3.01
N THR A 38 0.90 4.75 2.19
CA THR A 38 2.09 3.96 1.87
C THR A 38 3.08 4.77 1.02
N GLN A 39 2.59 5.52 0.03
CA GLN A 39 3.41 6.40 -0.81
C GLN A 39 4.12 7.46 0.04
N ASP A 40 3.40 8.09 0.96
CA ASP A 40 3.88 9.20 1.78
C ASP A 40 4.97 8.77 2.79
N THR A 41 5.06 7.48 3.14
CA THR A 41 6.16 6.96 3.95
C THR A 41 7.49 6.92 3.21
N GLY A 42 7.52 7.06 1.88
CA GLY A 42 8.72 6.93 1.07
C GLY A 42 9.16 5.47 0.78
N LEU A 43 8.42 4.47 1.28
CA LEU A 43 8.78 3.05 1.12
C LEU A 43 8.97 2.66 -0.34
N PHE A 44 8.09 3.10 -1.23
CA PHE A 44 8.19 2.78 -2.66
C PHE A 44 9.47 3.37 -3.29
N GLY A 45 9.87 4.59 -2.90
CA GLY A 45 11.13 5.19 -3.35
C GLY A 45 12.35 4.35 -3.00
N TYR A 46 12.27 3.58 -1.92
CA TYR A 46 13.34 2.68 -1.49
C TYR A 46 13.23 1.27 -2.12
N LEU A 47 12.04 0.65 -2.14
CA LEU A 47 11.88 -0.74 -2.61
C LEU A 47 11.92 -0.88 -4.13
N LEU A 48 11.29 0.04 -4.88
CA LEU A 48 11.11 -0.15 -6.33
C LEU A 48 12.44 -0.14 -7.12
N PRO A 49 13.45 0.69 -6.79
CA PRO A 49 14.77 0.58 -7.41
C PRO A 49 15.44 -0.78 -7.18
N LEU A 50 15.27 -1.39 -5.99
CA LEU A 50 15.82 -2.71 -5.68
C LEU A 50 15.15 -3.80 -6.52
N PHE A 51 13.82 -3.77 -6.61
CA PHE A 51 13.09 -4.69 -7.47
C PHE A 51 13.44 -4.51 -8.95
N LYS A 52 13.54 -3.27 -9.44
CA LYS A 52 13.94 -2.98 -10.83
C LYS A 52 15.33 -3.54 -11.13
N ALA A 53 16.30 -3.35 -10.23
CA ALA A 53 17.64 -3.92 -10.38
C ALA A 53 17.63 -5.45 -10.45
N LYS A 54 16.74 -6.11 -9.69
CA LYS A 54 16.59 -7.56 -9.63
C LYS A 54 15.89 -8.15 -10.85
N ALA A 55 14.73 -7.59 -11.23
CA ALA A 55 13.80 -8.18 -12.17
C ALA A 55 13.81 -7.50 -13.56
N ASN A 56 14.42 -6.31 -13.66
CA ASN A 56 14.34 -5.44 -14.84
C ASN A 56 12.88 -5.15 -15.24
N ILE A 57 12.02 -4.88 -14.24
CA ILE A 57 10.62 -4.52 -14.39
C ILE A 57 10.40 -3.16 -13.71
N ASP A 58 9.79 -2.23 -14.44
CA ASP A 58 9.37 -0.94 -13.89
C ASP A 58 8.02 -1.07 -13.17
N VAL A 59 7.90 -0.45 -12.00
CA VAL A 59 6.66 -0.42 -11.24
C VAL A 59 6.11 1.01 -11.21
N LYS A 60 4.91 1.19 -11.75
CA LYS A 60 4.16 2.45 -11.71
C LYS A 60 3.13 2.37 -10.59
N VAL A 61 3.26 3.18 -9.56
CA VAL A 61 2.33 3.19 -8.43
C VAL A 61 1.21 4.19 -8.66
N ILE A 62 -0.04 3.76 -8.50
CA ILE A 62 -1.21 4.61 -8.41
C ILE A 62 -1.60 4.66 -6.92
N ALA A 63 -1.25 5.77 -6.25
CA ALA A 63 -1.50 5.98 -4.83
C ALA A 63 -2.84 6.67 -4.61
N GLN A 64 -3.77 6.00 -3.91
CA GLN A 64 -5.16 6.43 -3.71
C GLN A 64 -5.63 6.09 -2.28
N GLY A 65 -6.89 6.35 -1.94
CA GLY A 65 -7.50 5.70 -0.77
C GLY A 65 -7.70 4.20 -1.01
N THR A 66 -7.69 3.38 0.04
CA THR A 66 -7.78 1.91 -0.11
C THR A 66 -8.95 1.45 -0.97
N GLY A 67 -10.15 2.01 -0.73
CA GLY A 67 -11.34 1.67 -1.54
C GLY A 67 -11.14 2.01 -3.02
N GLN A 68 -10.59 3.17 -3.33
CA GLN A 68 -10.29 3.59 -4.70
C GLN A 68 -9.22 2.71 -5.36
N ALA A 69 -8.17 2.31 -4.62
CA ALA A 69 -7.14 1.40 -5.12
C ALA A 69 -7.73 0.03 -5.49
N LEU A 70 -8.60 -0.51 -4.63
CA LEU A 70 -9.34 -1.74 -4.92
C LEU A 70 -10.30 -1.57 -6.10
N ASP A 71 -10.97 -0.42 -6.23
CA ASP A 71 -11.87 -0.14 -7.37
C ASP A 71 -11.09 0.01 -8.68
N THR A 72 -9.90 0.62 -8.66
CA THR A 72 -8.98 0.63 -9.81
C THR A 72 -8.65 -0.78 -10.26
N ALA A 73 -8.30 -1.66 -9.32
CA ALA A 73 -8.01 -3.05 -9.63
C ALA A 73 -9.25 -3.85 -10.08
N ARG A 74 -10.45 -3.54 -9.55
CA ARG A 74 -11.71 -4.17 -9.99
C ARG A 74 -12.08 -3.86 -11.43
N ARG A 75 -11.56 -2.78 -11.99
CA ARG A 75 -11.72 -2.44 -13.41
C ARG A 75 -10.65 -3.07 -14.32
N GLY A 76 -9.62 -3.70 -13.73
CA GLY A 76 -8.47 -4.22 -14.48
C GLY A 76 -7.43 -3.15 -14.85
N ASP A 77 -7.48 -1.98 -14.21
CA ASP A 77 -6.57 -0.86 -14.44
C ASP A 77 -5.25 -0.97 -13.65
N ALA A 78 -5.04 -2.07 -12.92
CA ALA A 78 -3.81 -2.39 -12.20
C ALA A 78 -3.47 -3.88 -12.34
N ASP A 79 -2.18 -4.20 -12.26
CA ASP A 79 -1.66 -5.57 -12.28
C ASP A 79 -1.60 -6.17 -10.88
N VAL A 80 -1.29 -5.35 -9.88
CA VAL A 80 -1.11 -5.73 -8.48
C VAL A 80 -1.80 -4.74 -7.57
N VAL A 81 -2.34 -5.23 -6.46
CA VAL A 81 -2.83 -4.43 -5.34
C VAL A 81 -1.87 -4.60 -4.17
N PHE A 82 -1.44 -3.49 -3.55
CA PHE A 82 -0.61 -3.49 -2.35
C PHE A 82 -1.15 -2.46 -1.35
N VAL A 83 -1.96 -2.91 -0.41
CA VAL A 83 -2.74 -2.07 0.52
C VAL A 83 -2.72 -2.66 1.95
N HIS A 84 -3.47 -2.06 2.89
CA HIS A 84 -3.47 -2.44 4.30
C HIS A 84 -4.88 -2.37 4.92
N ALA A 85 -5.82 -3.14 4.37
CA ALA A 85 -7.20 -3.27 4.87
C ALA A 85 -7.66 -4.71 4.70
N SER A 86 -7.16 -5.62 5.53
CA SER A 86 -7.27 -7.07 5.40
C SER A 86 -8.69 -7.55 5.03
N SER A 87 -9.73 -7.06 5.71
CA SER A 87 -11.11 -7.48 5.42
C SER A 87 -11.59 -7.09 4.01
N GLN A 88 -11.15 -5.93 3.49
CA GLN A 88 -11.47 -5.50 2.12
C GLN A 88 -10.64 -6.29 1.08
N GLU A 89 -9.40 -6.64 1.42
CA GLU A 89 -8.50 -7.45 0.60
C GLU A 89 -9.00 -8.88 0.47
N GLU A 90 -9.42 -9.49 1.59
CA GLU A 90 -10.02 -10.82 1.62
C GLU A 90 -11.31 -10.87 0.79
N LYS A 91 -12.16 -9.84 0.92
CA LYS A 91 -13.36 -9.72 0.10
C LYS A 91 -13.01 -9.56 -1.39
N PHE A 92 -11.99 -8.78 -1.73
CA PHE A 92 -11.54 -8.61 -3.12
C PHE A 92 -11.12 -9.95 -3.75
N VAL A 93 -10.42 -10.80 -3.00
CA VAL A 93 -10.06 -12.16 -3.43
C VAL A 93 -11.27 -13.07 -3.50
N ALA A 94 -12.14 -13.07 -2.48
CA ALA A 94 -13.35 -13.89 -2.45
C ALA A 94 -14.32 -13.57 -3.60
N ASP A 95 -14.41 -12.31 -4.01
CA ASP A 95 -15.19 -11.86 -5.16
C ASP A 95 -14.51 -12.21 -6.53
N GLY A 96 -13.35 -12.86 -6.52
CA GLY A 96 -12.62 -13.31 -7.70
C GLY A 96 -11.86 -12.23 -8.47
N PHE A 97 -11.64 -11.05 -7.86
CA PHE A 97 -10.85 -9.97 -8.47
C PHE A 97 -9.35 -10.12 -8.25
N GLY A 98 -8.93 -10.77 -7.19
CA GLY A 98 -7.54 -11.12 -6.88
C GLY A 98 -7.34 -12.64 -6.88
N VAL A 99 -6.10 -13.08 -7.16
CA VAL A 99 -5.78 -14.52 -7.18
C VAL A 99 -5.63 -15.07 -5.77
N LYS A 100 -4.76 -14.44 -4.99
CA LYS A 100 -4.45 -14.81 -3.61
C LYS A 100 -3.90 -13.61 -2.86
N ARG A 101 -4.28 -13.47 -1.58
CA ARG A 101 -3.71 -12.49 -0.67
C ARG A 101 -2.48 -13.08 0.02
N PHE A 102 -1.42 -12.29 0.12
CA PHE A 102 -0.23 -12.61 0.93
C PHE A 102 0.00 -11.50 1.94
N ASP A 103 0.31 -11.87 3.17
CA ASP A 103 0.88 -10.94 4.14
C ASP A 103 2.29 -10.56 3.69
N VAL A 104 2.64 -9.27 3.84
CA VAL A 104 3.96 -8.76 3.42
C VAL A 104 4.71 -8.20 4.61
N MET A 105 4.08 -7.33 5.35
CA MET A 105 4.64 -6.59 6.47
C MET A 105 3.52 -6.00 7.31
N TYR A 106 3.85 -5.53 8.49
CA TYR A 106 2.96 -4.65 9.25
C TYR A 106 3.70 -3.40 9.72
N ASN A 107 2.96 -2.34 9.94
CA ASN A 107 3.30 -1.26 10.83
C ASN A 107 2.19 -1.16 11.89
N ASP A 108 2.20 -0.12 12.70
CA ASP A 108 1.12 0.11 13.65
C ASP A 108 0.47 1.47 13.44
N PHE A 109 -0.75 1.57 13.92
CA PHE A 109 -1.38 2.82 14.19
C PHE A 109 -0.97 3.31 15.59
N VAL A 110 -1.04 4.61 15.77
CA VAL A 110 -0.83 5.28 17.05
C VAL A 110 -1.96 6.28 17.27
N LEU A 111 -2.43 6.38 18.49
CA LEU A 111 -3.31 7.47 18.88
C LEU A 111 -2.46 8.66 19.24
N ILE A 112 -2.56 9.71 18.46
CA ILE A 112 -1.89 10.97 18.69
C ILE A 112 -2.84 11.87 19.48
N GLY A 113 -2.29 12.59 20.44
CA GLY A 113 -3.06 13.54 21.25
C GLY A 113 -2.17 14.67 21.80
N PRO A 114 -2.79 15.67 22.41
CA PRO A 114 -2.04 16.78 22.99
C PRO A 114 -1.31 16.34 24.26
N LYS A 115 -0.16 16.95 24.52
CA LYS A 115 0.63 16.70 25.75
C LYS A 115 -0.17 16.91 27.04
N SER A 116 -1.14 17.83 27.01
CA SER A 116 -2.04 18.11 28.14
C SER A 116 -2.97 16.96 28.50
N ASP A 117 -3.19 16.03 27.57
CA ASP A 117 -4.01 14.81 27.70
C ASP A 117 -5.38 15.05 28.39
N PRO A 118 -6.25 15.91 27.86
CA PRO A 118 -7.51 16.29 28.53
C PRO A 118 -8.44 15.09 28.76
N ALA A 119 -8.35 14.03 27.94
CA ALA A 119 -9.10 12.82 28.13
C ALA A 119 -8.44 11.82 29.11
N GLY A 120 -7.17 12.00 29.44
CA GLY A 120 -6.43 11.12 30.34
C GLY A 120 -6.25 9.72 29.73
N VAL A 121 -5.77 9.66 28.49
CA VAL A 121 -5.65 8.41 27.72
C VAL A 121 -4.27 7.78 27.76
N LYS A 122 -3.24 8.52 28.14
CA LYS A 122 -1.87 8.02 28.21
C LYS A 122 -1.76 6.78 29.09
N GLY A 123 -1.05 5.77 28.57
CA GLY A 123 -0.83 4.50 29.27
C GLY A 123 -2.04 3.56 29.34
N LYS A 124 -3.15 3.88 28.63
CA LYS A 124 -4.32 3.01 28.49
C LYS A 124 -4.24 2.19 27.24
N ASP A 125 -4.99 1.08 27.20
CA ASP A 125 -5.30 0.39 25.94
C ASP A 125 -6.20 1.26 25.06
N ILE A 126 -6.24 0.94 23.75
CA ILE A 126 -6.94 1.79 22.78
C ILE A 126 -8.46 1.84 23.04
N GLU A 127 -9.06 0.74 23.46
CA GLU A 127 -10.51 0.66 23.75
C GLU A 127 -10.86 1.60 24.91
N THR A 128 -10.13 1.53 26.02
CA THR A 128 -10.30 2.39 27.19
C THR A 128 -10.03 3.85 26.83
N ALA A 129 -9.02 4.13 26.01
CA ALA A 129 -8.69 5.48 25.57
C ALA A 129 -9.82 6.12 24.75
N LEU A 130 -10.39 5.38 23.78
CA LEU A 130 -11.50 5.88 22.98
C LEU A 130 -12.77 6.13 23.83
N LYS A 131 -13.08 5.24 24.75
CA LYS A 131 -14.17 5.47 25.73
C LYS A 131 -13.96 6.71 26.58
N ALA A 132 -12.71 6.97 27.00
CA ALA A 132 -12.38 8.17 27.77
C ALA A 132 -12.54 9.46 26.94
N ILE A 133 -12.11 9.44 25.66
CA ILE A 133 -12.29 10.56 24.73
C ILE A 133 -13.80 10.84 24.55
N GLN A 134 -14.60 9.82 24.31
CA GLN A 134 -16.06 9.95 24.16
C GLN A 134 -16.69 10.51 25.45
N SER A 135 -16.41 9.91 26.60
CA SER A 135 -17.06 10.27 27.86
C SER A 135 -16.79 11.70 28.28
N LYS A 136 -15.59 12.20 27.96
CA LYS A 136 -15.19 13.59 28.26
C LYS A 136 -15.51 14.56 27.11
N ALA A 137 -16.09 14.07 26.01
CA ALA A 137 -16.33 14.84 24.80
C ALA A 137 -15.07 15.60 24.33
N ALA A 138 -13.88 15.00 24.52
CA ALA A 138 -12.63 15.58 24.10
C ALA A 138 -12.55 15.58 22.56
N PRO A 139 -12.00 16.65 21.94
CA PRO A 139 -11.95 16.73 20.47
C PRO A 139 -11.24 15.53 19.86
N PHE A 140 -11.86 14.91 18.87
CA PHE A 140 -11.29 13.85 18.05
C PHE A 140 -11.45 14.19 16.57
N VAL A 141 -10.35 14.10 15.83
CA VAL A 141 -10.31 14.39 14.40
C VAL A 141 -10.23 13.08 13.64
N SER A 142 -11.21 12.83 12.78
CA SER A 142 -11.23 11.74 11.84
C SER A 142 -10.84 12.23 10.45
N ARG A 143 -10.12 11.39 9.71
CA ARG A 143 -9.87 11.65 8.29
C ARG A 143 -11.17 11.75 7.48
N GLY A 144 -12.17 10.90 7.75
CA GLY A 144 -13.46 10.93 7.06
C GLY A 144 -13.39 10.70 5.54
N ASP A 145 -12.28 10.18 5.01
CA ASP A 145 -11.93 10.11 3.59
C ASP A 145 -12.03 8.69 2.99
N LYS A 146 -12.60 7.75 3.73
CA LYS A 146 -12.71 6.32 3.37
C LYS A 146 -11.36 5.64 3.13
N SER A 147 -10.26 6.17 3.66
CA SER A 147 -8.94 5.56 3.64
C SER A 147 -8.85 4.34 4.55
N GLY A 148 -7.73 3.59 4.46
CA GLY A 148 -7.42 2.49 5.39
C GLY A 148 -7.36 2.96 6.84
N THR A 149 -6.78 4.13 7.11
CA THR A 149 -6.74 4.74 8.45
C THR A 149 -8.14 5.06 8.96
N HIS A 150 -9.01 5.64 8.11
CA HIS A 150 -10.40 5.89 8.49
C HIS A 150 -11.17 4.60 8.76
N SER A 151 -10.96 3.56 7.95
CA SER A 151 -11.58 2.25 8.16
C SER A 151 -11.12 1.60 9.47
N ALA A 152 -9.82 1.67 9.78
CA ALA A 152 -9.27 1.19 11.04
C ALA A 152 -9.83 1.96 12.24
N GLU A 153 -9.90 3.29 12.16
CA GLU A 153 -10.48 4.15 13.16
C GLU A 153 -11.94 3.75 13.50
N LEU A 154 -12.78 3.59 12.47
CA LEU A 154 -14.17 3.16 12.66
C LEU A 154 -14.28 1.77 13.31
N ALA A 155 -13.38 0.85 12.96
CA ALA A 155 -13.32 -0.48 13.59
C ALA A 155 -12.93 -0.38 15.08
N LEU A 156 -12.01 0.50 15.45
CA LEU A 156 -11.62 0.76 16.83
C LEU A 156 -12.75 1.40 17.64
N TRP A 157 -13.49 2.36 17.08
CA TRP A 157 -14.68 2.92 17.71
C TRP A 157 -15.75 1.86 17.96
N LYS A 158 -15.98 0.98 16.98
CA LYS A 158 -16.90 -0.15 17.14
C LYS A 158 -16.44 -1.12 18.24
N LEU A 159 -15.13 -1.43 18.31
CA LEU A 159 -14.53 -2.23 19.38
C LEU A 159 -14.78 -1.57 20.75
N ALA A 160 -14.65 -0.27 20.85
CA ALA A 160 -14.95 0.49 22.06
C ALA A 160 -16.46 0.58 22.39
N GLY A 161 -17.33 -0.03 21.58
CA GLY A 161 -18.78 0.01 21.77
C GLY A 161 -19.40 1.38 21.41
N VAL A 162 -18.74 2.17 20.61
CA VAL A 162 -19.16 3.52 20.23
C VAL A 162 -19.64 3.53 18.78
N ASP A 163 -20.93 3.79 18.57
CA ASP A 163 -21.49 3.98 17.22
C ASP A 163 -21.26 5.42 16.74
N ILE A 164 -20.18 5.62 16.00
CA ILE A 164 -19.83 6.94 15.46
C ILE A 164 -20.90 7.46 14.48
N ALA A 165 -21.56 6.58 13.72
CA ALA A 165 -22.59 6.99 12.77
C ALA A 165 -23.83 7.59 13.46
N ALA A 166 -24.13 7.13 14.68
CA ALA A 166 -25.22 7.68 15.50
C ALA A 166 -24.81 8.93 16.27
N ILE A 167 -23.53 9.24 16.36
CA ILE A 167 -22.99 10.36 17.16
C ILE A 167 -22.92 11.63 16.30
N LYS A 168 -23.93 12.51 16.39
CA LYS A 168 -23.89 13.89 15.89
C LYS A 168 -23.39 14.81 17.00
N ARG A 169 -22.07 14.88 17.22
CA ARG A 169 -21.51 15.67 18.32
C ARG A 169 -20.32 16.53 17.90
N PRO A 170 -20.13 17.71 18.48
CA PRO A 170 -19.08 18.66 18.10
C PRO A 170 -17.66 18.12 18.36
N TRP A 171 -17.49 17.12 19.25
CA TRP A 171 -16.19 16.58 19.61
C TRP A 171 -15.59 15.63 18.54
N TYR A 172 -16.42 15.01 17.71
CA TYR A 172 -15.95 14.13 16.61
C TYR A 172 -16.08 14.88 15.28
N ARG A 173 -14.95 15.09 14.60
CA ARG A 173 -14.90 15.86 13.36
C ARG A 173 -14.26 15.09 12.24
N GLU A 174 -15.04 14.78 11.24
CA GLU A 174 -14.57 14.28 9.94
C GLU A 174 -14.16 15.48 9.07
N ILE A 175 -12.92 15.44 8.55
CA ILE A 175 -12.39 16.55 7.74
C ILE A 175 -12.37 16.25 6.23
N GLY A 176 -12.60 15.00 5.81
CA GLY A 176 -12.58 14.59 4.41
C GLY A 176 -11.21 14.71 3.74
N GLN A 177 -10.11 14.69 4.50
CA GLN A 177 -8.76 14.94 3.99
C GLN A 177 -7.74 13.91 4.49
N GLY A 178 -6.51 13.97 3.92
CA GLY A 178 -5.41 13.07 4.27
C GLY A 178 -4.83 13.29 5.67
N MET A 179 -3.82 12.49 6.02
CA MET A 179 -3.31 12.42 7.39
C MET A 179 -2.61 13.71 7.85
N GLY A 180 -1.86 14.39 6.98
CA GLY A 180 -1.20 15.66 7.31
C GLY A 180 -2.19 16.75 7.76
N PRO A 181 -3.23 17.07 6.96
CA PRO A 181 -4.32 17.94 7.39
C PRO A 181 -5.02 17.49 8.68
N ALA A 182 -5.22 16.17 8.88
CA ALA A 182 -5.84 15.65 10.09
C ALA A 182 -4.98 15.93 11.34
N LEU A 183 -3.67 15.70 11.26
CA LEU A 183 -2.72 16.01 12.34
C LEU A 183 -2.68 17.53 12.62
N ASN A 184 -2.63 18.38 11.60
CA ASN A 184 -2.68 19.84 11.79
C ASN A 184 -3.97 20.28 12.48
N THR A 185 -5.11 19.72 12.09
CA THR A 185 -6.41 20.03 12.69
C THR A 185 -6.47 19.55 14.14
N ALA A 186 -5.96 18.35 14.43
CA ALA A 186 -5.90 17.85 15.81
C ALA A 186 -5.03 18.74 16.70
N GLY A 187 -3.88 19.22 16.22
CA GLY A 187 -3.04 20.18 16.92
C GLY A 187 -3.75 21.49 17.21
N ALA A 188 -4.44 22.06 16.21
CA ALA A 188 -5.19 23.30 16.37
C ALA A 188 -6.37 23.18 17.35
N MET A 189 -6.97 22.00 17.45
CA MET A 189 -8.12 21.73 18.33
C MET A 189 -7.74 21.22 19.72
N ASN A 190 -6.46 21.04 20.01
CA ASN A 190 -6.00 20.33 21.21
C ASN A 190 -6.70 18.97 21.36
N GLY A 191 -6.77 18.23 20.26
CA GLY A 191 -7.58 17.02 20.09
C GLY A 191 -6.76 15.78 19.77
N TYR A 192 -7.45 14.66 19.66
CA TYR A 192 -6.89 13.35 19.37
C TYR A 192 -7.12 12.98 17.90
N VAL A 193 -6.26 12.13 17.35
CA VAL A 193 -6.35 11.61 15.98
C VAL A 193 -5.65 10.27 15.87
N LEU A 194 -6.21 9.33 15.12
CA LEU A 194 -5.52 8.09 14.76
C LEU A 194 -4.59 8.35 13.58
N SER A 195 -3.34 7.93 13.66
CA SER A 195 -2.36 8.00 12.57
C SER A 195 -1.60 6.68 12.44
N ASP A 196 -1.18 6.33 11.23
CA ASP A 196 -0.11 5.36 11.09
C ASP A 196 1.21 5.96 11.62
N ARG A 197 2.05 5.11 12.21
CA ARG A 197 3.32 5.54 12.82
C ARG A 197 4.25 6.16 11.80
N GLY A 198 4.28 5.65 10.56
CA GLY A 198 5.14 6.17 9.50
C GLY A 198 4.87 7.62 9.18
N THR A 199 3.59 7.96 8.96
CA THR A 199 3.18 9.35 8.76
C THR A 199 3.51 10.21 9.97
N TRP A 200 3.25 9.73 11.20
CA TRP A 200 3.58 10.46 12.42
C TRP A 200 5.08 10.76 12.54
N ILE A 201 5.95 9.81 12.24
CA ILE A 201 7.41 10.01 12.31
C ILE A 201 7.85 11.06 11.27
N SER A 202 7.30 11.00 10.06
CA SER A 202 7.62 11.94 8.98
C SER A 202 6.99 13.31 9.18
N PHE A 203 5.97 13.44 10.02
CA PHE A 203 5.26 14.68 10.25
C PHE A 203 6.07 15.62 11.13
N LYS A 204 6.46 16.78 10.57
CA LYS A 204 7.36 17.74 11.27
C LYS A 204 6.61 18.79 12.09
N ASN A 205 5.36 19.11 11.75
CA ASN A 205 4.59 20.17 12.44
C ASN A 205 3.84 19.63 13.67
N ARG A 206 4.57 18.97 14.58
CA ARG A 206 3.97 18.27 15.73
C ARG A 206 3.41 19.19 16.81
N GLY A 207 4.00 20.38 16.98
CA GLY A 207 3.60 21.30 18.06
C GLY A 207 3.54 20.61 19.42
N ASP A 208 2.38 20.67 20.04
CA ASP A 208 2.11 20.02 21.35
C ASP A 208 1.53 18.60 21.21
N LEU A 209 1.51 18.03 19.99
CA LEU A 209 1.09 16.65 19.79
C LEU A 209 2.19 15.66 20.15
N GLU A 210 1.78 14.53 20.72
CA GLU A 210 2.65 13.37 21.00
C GLU A 210 1.86 12.06 20.82
N ILE A 211 2.56 10.92 20.87
CA ILE A 211 1.90 9.61 20.92
C ILE A 211 1.26 9.48 22.31
N ALA A 212 -0.06 9.31 22.33
CA ALA A 212 -0.83 9.13 23.56
C ALA A 212 -1.08 7.63 23.87
N VAL A 213 -1.31 6.80 22.80
CA VAL A 213 -1.45 5.35 22.94
C VAL A 213 -0.72 4.66 21.78
N GLU A 214 0.04 3.62 22.11
CA GLU A 214 0.77 2.77 21.17
C GLU A 214 0.90 1.33 21.71
N GLY A 215 1.35 0.40 20.87
CA GLY A 215 1.71 -0.96 21.26
C GLY A 215 0.53 -1.88 21.56
N ASP A 216 -0.70 -1.42 21.40
CA ASP A 216 -1.89 -2.25 21.55
C ASP A 216 -2.06 -3.17 20.33
N ARG A 217 -2.46 -4.43 20.58
CA ARG A 217 -2.70 -5.44 19.53
C ARG A 217 -3.71 -4.99 18.47
N TRP A 218 -4.67 -4.17 18.80
CA TRP A 218 -5.69 -3.65 17.90
C TRP A 218 -5.20 -2.51 17.01
N LEU A 219 -3.99 -2.01 17.28
CA LEU A 219 -3.33 -0.98 16.48
C LEU A 219 -2.44 -1.54 15.37
N PHE A 220 -2.31 -2.87 15.24
CA PHE A 220 -1.55 -3.47 14.15
C PHE A 220 -2.20 -3.18 12.79
N ASN A 221 -1.37 -2.76 11.85
CA ASN A 221 -1.75 -2.41 10.49
C ASN A 221 -1.05 -3.35 9.50
N GLN A 222 -1.75 -4.43 9.14
CA GLN A 222 -1.22 -5.48 8.27
C GLN A 222 -1.33 -5.06 6.81
N TYR A 223 -0.24 -5.17 6.07
CA TYR A 223 -0.16 -4.96 4.63
C TYR A 223 -0.29 -6.27 3.88
N GLY A 224 -1.14 -6.26 2.86
CA GLY A 224 -1.34 -7.38 1.95
C GLY A 224 -0.99 -7.03 0.51
N VAL A 225 -0.54 -8.03 -0.24
CA VAL A 225 -0.30 -7.93 -1.68
C VAL A 225 -1.07 -9.02 -2.43
N MET A 226 -1.64 -8.66 -3.58
CA MET A 226 -2.44 -9.55 -4.42
C MET A 226 -2.16 -9.28 -5.88
N LEU A 227 -1.97 -10.33 -6.67
CA LEU A 227 -2.08 -10.23 -8.13
C LEU A 227 -3.55 -10.04 -8.51
N VAL A 228 -3.86 -9.08 -9.36
CA VAL A 228 -5.19 -8.94 -9.97
C VAL A 228 -5.44 -10.15 -10.87
N ASN A 229 -6.66 -10.66 -10.86
CA ASN A 229 -6.98 -11.93 -11.52
C ASN A 229 -6.88 -11.84 -13.05
N PRO A 230 -5.87 -12.46 -13.69
CA PRO A 230 -5.67 -12.40 -15.12
C PRO A 230 -6.74 -13.19 -15.93
N GLU A 231 -7.44 -14.13 -15.29
CA GLU A 231 -8.55 -14.84 -15.94
C GLU A 231 -9.76 -13.91 -16.13
N LYS A 232 -9.93 -12.97 -15.21
CA LYS A 232 -11.00 -11.96 -15.28
C LYS A 232 -10.59 -10.76 -16.14
N PHE A 233 -9.30 -10.39 -16.10
CA PHE A 233 -8.73 -9.23 -16.80
C PHE A 233 -7.52 -9.63 -17.64
N PRO A 234 -7.70 -9.97 -18.93
CA PRO A 234 -6.60 -10.40 -19.82
C PRO A 234 -5.51 -9.35 -20.04
N SER A 235 -5.77 -8.07 -19.71
CA SER A 235 -4.79 -6.97 -19.77
C SER A 235 -3.75 -7.04 -18.66
N VAL A 236 -4.02 -7.78 -17.58
CA VAL A 236 -3.12 -7.92 -16.44
C VAL A 236 -1.83 -8.62 -16.87
N LYS A 237 -0.71 -8.00 -16.62
CA LYS A 237 0.63 -8.51 -16.92
C LYS A 237 1.03 -9.57 -15.89
N LYS A 238 0.38 -10.75 -15.96
CA LYS A 238 0.46 -11.84 -14.99
C LYS A 238 1.88 -12.14 -14.54
N GLU A 239 2.80 -12.40 -15.50
CA GLU A 239 4.17 -12.81 -15.18
C GLU A 239 4.94 -11.73 -14.42
N PHE A 240 4.82 -10.47 -14.84
CA PHE A 240 5.51 -9.36 -14.21
C PHE A 240 4.88 -8.97 -12.85
N GLY A 241 3.55 -9.00 -12.76
CA GLY A 241 2.83 -8.77 -11.52
C GLY A 241 3.14 -9.86 -10.48
N GLN A 242 3.15 -11.13 -10.89
CA GLN A 242 3.51 -12.24 -10.01
C GLN A 242 4.98 -12.16 -9.55
N ALA A 243 5.90 -11.76 -10.44
CA ALA A 243 7.31 -11.56 -10.06
C ALA A 243 7.45 -10.49 -8.96
N PHE A 244 6.66 -9.42 -9.00
CA PHE A 244 6.65 -8.41 -7.95
C PHE A 244 6.09 -8.95 -6.62
N VAL A 245 4.96 -9.67 -6.67
CA VAL A 245 4.36 -10.33 -5.50
C VAL A 245 5.36 -11.30 -4.87
N ASP A 246 5.97 -12.18 -5.68
CA ASP A 246 6.93 -13.18 -5.21
C ASP A 246 8.19 -12.55 -4.60
N TRP A 247 8.67 -11.45 -5.18
CA TRP A 247 9.82 -10.73 -4.63
C TRP A 247 9.49 -10.10 -3.27
N LEU A 248 8.34 -9.45 -3.12
CA LEU A 248 7.94 -8.83 -1.85
C LEU A 248 7.88 -9.85 -0.70
N VAL A 249 7.43 -11.07 -0.97
CA VAL A 249 7.34 -12.14 0.04
C VAL A 249 8.61 -13.01 0.14
N SER A 250 9.59 -12.80 -0.73
CA SER A 250 10.85 -13.53 -0.71
C SER A 250 11.75 -13.08 0.46
N ALA A 251 12.75 -13.89 0.79
CA ALA A 251 13.76 -13.53 1.80
C ALA A 251 14.47 -12.21 1.46
N GLU A 252 14.72 -11.93 0.17
CA GLU A 252 15.36 -10.71 -0.30
C GLU A 252 14.45 -9.48 -0.11
N GLY A 253 13.19 -9.56 -0.54
CA GLY A 253 12.21 -8.49 -0.37
C GLY A 253 11.89 -8.22 1.10
N GLN A 254 11.77 -9.26 1.91
CA GLN A 254 11.56 -9.15 3.36
C GLN A 254 12.76 -8.50 4.06
N ALA A 255 13.99 -8.84 3.68
CA ALA A 255 15.20 -8.18 4.17
C ALA A 255 15.26 -6.70 3.77
N ALA A 256 14.86 -6.37 2.53
CA ALA A 256 14.78 -4.99 2.06
C ALA A 256 13.76 -4.19 2.87
N ILE A 257 12.56 -4.74 3.14
CA ILE A 257 11.55 -4.10 3.99
C ILE A 257 12.11 -3.85 5.42
N ALA A 258 12.77 -4.84 6.03
CA ALA A 258 13.36 -4.69 7.36
C ALA A 258 14.47 -3.63 7.42
N ALA A 259 15.19 -3.45 6.32
CA ALA A 259 16.28 -2.47 6.23
C ALA A 259 15.77 -1.03 6.02
N TYR A 260 14.50 -0.83 5.63
CA TYR A 260 13.94 0.49 5.45
C TYR A 260 13.75 1.21 6.79
N LYS A 261 14.35 2.40 6.90
CA LYS A 261 14.30 3.22 8.13
C LYS A 261 14.05 4.68 7.78
N ILE A 262 13.30 5.37 8.64
CA ILE A 262 13.16 6.83 8.62
C ILE A 262 13.78 7.36 9.93
N ASP A 263 14.68 8.33 9.82
CA ASP A 263 15.40 8.90 10.96
C ASP A 263 16.05 7.81 11.87
N GLY A 264 16.53 6.70 11.26
CA GLY A 264 17.13 5.56 11.96
C GLY A 264 16.15 4.56 12.57
N LEU A 265 14.84 4.82 12.52
CA LEU A 265 13.80 3.98 13.09
C LEU A 265 13.20 3.06 12.02
N GLN A 266 13.06 1.77 12.36
CA GLN A 266 12.34 0.80 11.53
C GLN A 266 10.84 1.08 11.59
N LEU A 267 10.21 1.19 10.41
CA LEU A 267 8.78 1.48 10.31
C LEU A 267 7.95 0.28 9.94
N PHE A 268 8.50 -0.62 9.15
CA PHE A 268 7.80 -1.79 8.64
C PHE A 268 8.49 -3.05 9.15
N PHE A 269 7.68 -3.97 9.64
CA PHE A 269 8.12 -5.24 10.18
C PHE A 269 7.68 -6.35 9.23
N PRO A 270 8.61 -6.98 8.48
CA PRO A 270 8.28 -8.03 7.53
C PRO A 270 7.73 -9.26 8.26
N ASN A 271 6.64 -9.82 7.72
CA ASN A 271 5.98 -10.98 8.28
C ASN A 271 5.35 -11.90 7.22
N ALA A 272 5.85 -11.86 5.99
CA ALA A 272 5.42 -12.84 5.00
C ALA A 272 5.72 -14.26 5.51
N GLU A 273 4.71 -15.14 5.44
CA GLU A 273 4.91 -16.55 5.76
C GLU A 273 6.02 -17.11 4.87
N LYS A 274 7.03 -17.74 5.47
CA LYS A 274 8.02 -18.48 4.71
C LYS A 274 7.26 -19.56 3.94
N LYS A 275 7.27 -19.50 2.60
CA LYS A 275 6.85 -20.65 1.79
C LYS A 275 7.64 -21.84 2.35
N GLY A 276 6.94 -22.83 2.90
CA GLY A 276 7.54 -23.99 3.54
C GLY A 276 8.63 -24.57 2.66
N SER A 277 9.79 -24.75 3.27
CA SER A 277 10.92 -25.49 2.70
C SER A 277 10.55 -26.95 2.48
#